data_19e8a858aa1886fb6c03f30287920461
#
_entry.id   19e8a858aa1886fb6c03f30287920461
#
_cell.length_a   1.000
_cell.length_b   1.000
_cell.length_c   1.000
_cell.angle_alpha   90.00
_cell.angle_beta   90.00
_cell.angle_gamma   90.00
#
_symmetry.space_group_name_H-M   'P 1'
#
loop_
_entity.id
_entity.type
_entity.pdbx_description
1 polymer ?
#
loop_
_entity_poly.entity_id
_entity_poly.type
_entity_poly.pdbx_seq_one_letter_code
_entity_poly.pdbx_strand_id
1 'polypeptide(L)'
;KSHVPSLRRDIGMVFQDYHLLNDRNVFHNVALPLHVIGCDASEISYRVEDALDMVGFEGKRTHYPHELSGGEKQRVTLARAVVKEPNLILADEPTGNLDPVAAFELVQLLETINNNGTTILMASHNYNLIKGRGRRIIELKDGLLRGS
;
A
#
# COMPACT_ATOMS: atom_id res chain seq x y z
N LYS A 1 3.28 -17.02 -24.46
CA LYS A 1 2.37 -16.98 -23.30
C LYS A 1 2.67 -15.70 -22.56
N SER A 2 1.67 -14.83 -22.29
CA SER A 2 1.90 -13.57 -21.63
C SER A 2 2.29 -13.80 -20.15
N HIS A 3 3.40 -13.19 -19.71
CA HIS A 3 3.85 -13.20 -18.31
C HIS A 3 3.07 -12.18 -17.42
N VAL A 4 2.09 -11.47 -17.99
CA VAL A 4 1.32 -10.41 -17.32
C VAL A 4 0.62 -10.88 -16.04
N PRO A 5 -0.01 -12.08 -15.97
CA PRO A 5 -0.66 -12.52 -14.74
C PRO A 5 0.32 -12.79 -13.59
N SER A 6 1.52 -13.31 -13.87
CA SER A 6 2.54 -13.52 -12.83
C SER A 6 3.07 -12.18 -12.31
N LEU A 7 3.40 -11.24 -13.19
CA LEU A 7 3.83 -9.89 -12.79
C LEU A 7 2.81 -9.18 -11.89
N ARG A 8 1.51 -9.29 -12.20
CA ARG A 8 0.45 -8.70 -11.35
C ARG A 8 0.39 -9.30 -9.95
N ARG A 9 0.80 -10.56 -9.79
CA ARG A 9 0.87 -11.21 -8.47
C ARG A 9 2.02 -10.65 -7.64
N ASP A 10 3.12 -10.26 -8.28
CA ASP A 10 4.35 -9.76 -7.64
C ASP A 10 4.34 -8.25 -7.36
N ILE A 11 3.29 -7.52 -7.79
CA ILE A 11 3.19 -6.08 -7.62
C ILE A 11 2.05 -5.73 -6.68
N GLY A 12 2.35 -5.01 -5.59
CA GLY A 12 1.35 -4.34 -4.75
C GLY A 12 0.98 -2.98 -5.34
N MET A 13 -0.29 -2.57 -5.19
CA MET A 13 -0.78 -1.27 -5.66
C MET A 13 -1.41 -0.49 -4.51
N VAL A 14 -1.03 0.78 -4.37
CA VAL A 14 -1.61 1.73 -3.42
C VAL A 14 -2.04 2.97 -4.20
N PHE A 15 -3.31 3.36 -4.09
CA PHE A 15 -3.89 4.49 -4.81
C PHE A 15 -4.34 5.59 -3.85
N GLN A 16 -4.48 6.82 -4.35
CA GLN A 16 -5.03 7.95 -3.63
C GLN A 16 -6.47 7.69 -3.16
N ASP A 17 -7.31 7.10 -4.01
CA ASP A 17 -8.75 6.87 -3.74
C ASP A 17 -9.05 5.55 -3.01
N TYR A 18 -8.06 4.97 -2.35
CA TYR A 18 -8.14 3.74 -1.54
C TYR A 18 -8.62 2.49 -2.31
N HIS A 19 -9.63 2.58 -3.16
CA HIS A 19 -10.28 1.46 -3.89
C HIS A 19 -10.63 0.28 -2.97
N LEU A 20 -11.11 0.57 -1.76
CA LEU A 20 -11.64 -0.45 -0.85
C LEU A 20 -13.05 -0.85 -1.27
N LEU A 21 -13.36 -2.13 -1.14
CA LEU A 21 -14.69 -2.67 -1.40
C LEU A 21 -15.59 -2.31 -0.22
N ASN A 22 -16.63 -1.50 -0.45
CA ASN A 22 -17.51 -0.97 0.59
C ASN A 22 -18.46 -2.03 1.17
N ASP A 23 -18.71 -3.11 0.44
CA ASP A 23 -19.51 -4.28 0.86
C ASP A 23 -18.71 -5.30 1.67
N ARG A 24 -17.44 -5.04 1.92
CA ARG A 24 -16.50 -5.90 2.64
C ARG A 24 -15.85 -5.16 3.79
N ASN A 25 -15.67 -5.85 4.91
CA ASN A 25 -14.93 -5.33 6.05
C ASN A 25 -13.40 -5.28 5.77
N VAL A 26 -12.63 -4.74 6.71
CA VAL A 26 -11.18 -4.62 6.63
C VAL A 26 -10.52 -5.98 6.34
N PHE A 27 -10.87 -7.01 7.11
CA PHE A 27 -10.30 -8.35 6.92
C PHE A 27 -10.48 -8.85 5.49
N HIS A 28 -11.69 -8.79 4.95
CA HIS A 28 -11.99 -9.27 3.60
C HIS A 28 -11.39 -8.39 2.49
N ASN A 29 -11.21 -7.08 2.74
CA ASN A 29 -10.48 -6.21 1.82
C ASN A 29 -9.00 -6.61 1.73
N VAL A 30 -8.35 -6.88 2.87
CA VAL A 30 -6.93 -7.29 2.91
C VAL A 30 -6.74 -8.72 2.39
N ALA A 31 -7.69 -9.64 2.67
CA ALA A 31 -7.62 -11.03 2.21
C ALA A 31 -7.81 -11.19 0.69
N LEU A 32 -8.39 -10.21 0.00
CA LEU A 32 -8.75 -10.32 -1.42
C LEU A 32 -7.59 -10.77 -2.33
N PRO A 33 -6.38 -10.19 -2.25
CA PRO A 33 -5.24 -10.64 -3.06
C PRO A 33 -4.84 -12.09 -2.80
N LEU A 34 -4.96 -12.57 -1.56
CA LEU A 34 -4.63 -13.94 -1.19
C LEU A 34 -5.58 -14.95 -1.85
N HIS A 35 -6.87 -14.63 -1.88
CA HIS A 35 -7.85 -15.44 -2.62
C HIS A 35 -7.55 -15.49 -4.12
N VAL A 36 -7.15 -14.35 -4.72
CA VAL A 36 -6.81 -14.27 -6.15
C VAL A 36 -5.59 -15.11 -6.52
N ILE A 37 -4.60 -15.21 -5.62
CA ILE A 37 -3.40 -16.04 -5.87
C ILE A 37 -3.62 -17.52 -5.50
N GLY A 38 -4.77 -17.87 -4.90
CA GLY A 38 -5.09 -19.23 -4.50
C GLY A 38 -4.38 -19.68 -3.21
N CYS A 39 -4.17 -18.76 -2.26
CA CYS A 39 -3.63 -19.07 -0.94
C CYS A 39 -4.56 -20.00 -0.18
N ASP A 40 -3.99 -20.93 0.58
CA ASP A 40 -4.75 -21.86 1.40
C ASP A 40 -5.55 -21.13 2.49
N ALA A 41 -6.80 -21.53 2.68
CA ALA A 41 -7.71 -20.88 3.62
C ALA A 41 -7.18 -20.86 5.07
N SER A 42 -6.39 -21.86 5.43
CA SER A 42 -5.73 -21.94 6.76
C SER A 42 -4.68 -20.87 7.00
N GLU A 43 -4.06 -20.34 5.93
CA GLU A 43 -3.02 -19.32 6.02
C GLU A 43 -3.56 -17.89 5.94
N ILE A 44 -4.75 -17.70 5.34
CA ILE A 44 -5.29 -16.37 5.06
C ILE A 44 -5.43 -15.54 6.34
N SER A 45 -5.97 -16.12 7.43
CA SER A 45 -6.18 -15.36 8.66
C SER A 45 -4.86 -14.84 9.25
N TYR A 46 -3.85 -15.69 9.31
CA TYR A 46 -2.54 -15.34 9.83
C TYR A 46 -1.88 -14.24 8.98
N ARG A 47 -1.87 -14.40 7.64
CA ARG A 47 -1.25 -13.43 6.74
C ARG A 47 -1.95 -12.07 6.74
N VAL A 48 -3.28 -12.05 6.89
CA VAL A 48 -4.03 -10.80 7.03
C VAL A 48 -3.70 -10.10 8.34
N GLU A 49 -3.63 -10.84 9.45
CA GLU A 49 -3.26 -10.28 10.76
C GLU A 49 -1.86 -9.68 10.72
N ASP A 50 -0.88 -10.43 10.21
CA ASP A 50 0.51 -9.97 10.06
C ASP A 50 0.61 -8.70 9.21
N ALA A 51 -0.12 -8.64 8.09
CA ALA A 51 -0.16 -7.45 7.24
C ALA A 51 -0.82 -6.23 7.92
N LEU A 52 -1.86 -6.44 8.73
CA LEU A 52 -2.49 -5.37 9.52
C LEU A 52 -1.58 -4.88 10.64
N ASP A 53 -0.89 -5.77 11.32
CA ASP A 53 0.08 -5.43 12.38
C ASP A 53 1.26 -4.64 11.79
N MET A 54 1.78 -5.05 10.62
CA MET A 54 2.86 -4.35 9.91
C MET A 54 2.52 -2.88 9.63
N VAL A 55 1.26 -2.55 9.36
CA VAL A 55 0.83 -1.17 9.10
C VAL A 55 0.30 -0.46 10.35
N GLY A 56 0.42 -1.07 11.53
CA GLY A 56 -0.07 -0.52 12.80
C GLY A 56 -1.58 -0.33 12.83
N PHE A 57 -2.33 -1.30 12.29
CA PHE A 57 -3.79 -1.26 12.24
C PHE A 57 -4.39 -2.33 13.14
N GLU A 58 -4.71 -1.94 14.38
CA GLU A 58 -5.23 -2.84 15.39
C GLU A 58 -6.73 -2.64 15.67
N GLY A 59 -7.41 -3.70 16.08
CA GLY A 59 -8.71 -3.64 16.74
C GLY A 59 -9.94 -3.39 15.83
N LYS A 60 -9.76 -3.09 14.53
CA LYS A 60 -10.86 -2.72 13.63
C LYS A 60 -11.03 -3.67 12.42
N ARG A 61 -10.58 -4.91 12.52
CA ARG A 61 -10.60 -5.87 11.39
C ARG A 61 -12.00 -6.17 10.83
N THR A 62 -13.04 -6.02 11.67
CA THR A 62 -14.43 -6.24 11.29
C THR A 62 -15.16 -4.98 10.81
N HIS A 63 -14.53 -3.80 10.93
CA HIS A 63 -15.11 -2.54 10.47
C HIS A 63 -15.16 -2.47 8.94
N TYR A 64 -16.12 -1.71 8.45
CA TYR A 64 -16.29 -1.43 7.03
C TYR A 64 -15.60 -0.11 6.65
N PRO A 65 -15.26 0.10 5.36
CA PRO A 65 -14.57 1.31 4.93
C PRO A 65 -15.23 2.62 5.33
N HIS A 66 -16.56 2.67 5.40
CA HIS A 66 -17.30 3.89 5.80
C HIS A 66 -17.16 4.25 7.29
N GLU A 67 -16.68 3.31 8.12
CA GLU A 67 -16.43 3.51 9.55
C GLU A 67 -14.99 3.98 9.85
N LEU A 68 -14.15 4.11 8.82
CA LEU A 68 -12.73 4.41 8.93
C LEU A 68 -12.41 5.86 8.55
N SER A 69 -11.45 6.46 9.26
CA SER A 69 -10.80 7.71 8.85
C SER A 69 -10.01 7.54 7.54
N GLY A 70 -9.60 8.64 6.91
CA GLY A 70 -8.78 8.62 5.70
C GLY A 70 -7.45 7.91 5.91
N GLY A 71 -6.75 8.20 7.01
CA GLY A 71 -5.49 7.54 7.36
C GLY A 71 -5.65 6.03 7.60
N GLU A 72 -6.73 5.62 8.29
CA GLU A 72 -7.05 4.21 8.50
C GLU A 72 -7.36 3.49 7.19
N LYS A 73 -8.14 4.10 6.29
CA LYS A 73 -8.38 3.55 4.94
C LYS A 73 -7.08 3.32 4.18
N GLN A 74 -6.16 4.28 4.27
CA GLN A 74 -4.89 4.17 3.56
C GLN A 74 -3.99 3.08 4.16
N ARG A 75 -3.97 2.90 5.49
CA ARG A 75 -3.28 1.77 6.14
C ARG A 75 -3.85 0.43 5.69
N VAL A 76 -5.18 0.29 5.60
CA VAL A 76 -5.84 -0.92 5.08
C VAL A 76 -5.48 -1.17 3.62
N THR A 77 -5.40 -0.11 2.80
CA THR A 77 -4.97 -0.21 1.39
C THR A 77 -3.52 -0.69 1.31
N LEU A 78 -2.64 -0.18 2.18
CA LEU A 78 -1.25 -0.62 2.26
C LEU A 78 -1.14 -2.07 2.75
N ALA A 79 -1.89 -2.48 3.78
CA ALA A 79 -1.97 -3.87 4.24
C ALA A 79 -2.39 -4.81 3.10
N ARG A 80 -3.42 -4.43 2.32
CA ARG A 80 -3.85 -5.17 1.13
C ARG A 80 -2.76 -5.28 0.05
N ALA A 81 -1.90 -4.26 -0.07
CA ALA A 81 -0.81 -4.29 -1.03
C ALA A 81 0.32 -5.22 -0.59
N VAL A 82 0.64 -5.27 0.72
CA VAL A 82 1.77 -6.05 1.26
C VAL A 82 1.42 -7.50 1.59
N VAL A 83 0.15 -7.84 1.82
CA VAL A 83 -0.31 -9.16 2.32
C VAL A 83 0.17 -10.36 1.51
N LYS A 84 0.48 -10.15 0.23
CA LYS A 84 1.03 -11.18 -0.67
C LYS A 84 2.55 -11.15 -0.79
N GLU A 85 3.24 -10.34 0.05
CA GLU A 85 4.70 -10.18 0.07
C GLU A 85 5.26 -9.81 -1.32
N PRO A 86 4.82 -8.69 -1.92
CA PRO A 86 5.22 -8.32 -3.26
C PRO A 86 6.68 -7.87 -3.31
N ASN A 87 7.36 -8.12 -4.45
CA ASN A 87 8.70 -7.59 -4.69
C ASN A 87 8.70 -6.08 -4.98
N LEU A 88 7.57 -5.54 -5.46
CA LEU A 88 7.41 -4.14 -5.84
C LEU A 88 6.06 -3.60 -5.36
N ILE A 89 6.06 -2.42 -4.76
CA ILE A 89 4.85 -1.63 -4.51
C ILE A 89 4.89 -0.39 -5.39
N LEU A 90 3.80 -0.19 -6.14
CA LEU A 90 3.53 1.04 -6.87
C LEU A 90 2.53 1.87 -6.06
N ALA A 91 2.94 3.06 -5.62
CA ALA A 91 2.11 3.96 -4.84
C ALA A 91 1.87 5.24 -5.65
N ASP A 92 0.62 5.44 -6.06
CA ASP A 92 0.20 6.61 -6.85
C ASP A 92 -0.52 7.61 -5.95
N GLU A 93 0.13 8.75 -5.68
CA GLU A 93 -0.32 9.82 -4.78
C GLU A 93 -0.89 9.30 -3.44
N PRO A 94 -0.22 8.38 -2.74
CA PRO A 94 -0.80 7.66 -1.60
C PRO A 94 -1.14 8.56 -0.41
N THR A 95 -0.65 9.80 -0.41
CA THR A 95 -0.85 10.79 0.66
C THR A 95 -1.83 11.91 0.28
N GLY A 96 -2.37 11.89 -0.94
CA GLY A 96 -3.14 13.02 -1.50
C GLY A 96 -4.41 13.38 -0.73
N ASN A 97 -5.05 12.40 -0.08
CA ASN A 97 -6.29 12.59 0.69
C ASN A 97 -6.07 12.57 2.22
N LEU A 98 -4.81 12.72 2.68
CA LEU A 98 -4.45 12.63 4.09
C LEU A 98 -4.09 14.01 4.66
N ASP A 99 -4.36 14.18 5.96
CA ASP A 99 -3.77 15.28 6.71
C ASP A 99 -2.24 15.13 6.83
N PRO A 100 -1.50 16.21 7.15
CA PRO A 100 -0.04 16.17 7.17
C PRO A 100 0.56 15.13 8.10
N VAL A 101 -0.08 14.83 9.24
CA VAL A 101 0.42 13.86 10.22
C VAL A 101 0.26 12.44 9.65
N ALA A 102 -0.93 12.09 9.21
CA ALA A 102 -1.21 10.78 8.60
C ALA A 102 -0.37 10.55 7.33
N ALA A 103 -0.13 11.61 6.52
CA ALA A 103 0.74 11.55 5.36
C ALA A 103 2.19 11.23 5.73
N PHE A 104 2.72 11.88 6.77
CA PHE A 104 4.07 11.62 7.27
C PHE A 104 4.21 10.18 7.78
N GLU A 105 3.26 9.72 8.59
CA GLU A 105 3.23 8.36 9.14
C GLU A 105 3.16 7.30 8.03
N LEU A 106 2.35 7.54 6.98
CA LEU A 106 2.26 6.62 5.84
C LEU A 106 3.59 6.49 5.11
N VAL A 107 4.32 7.61 4.90
CA VAL A 107 5.63 7.56 4.26
C VAL A 107 6.64 6.82 5.13
N GLN A 108 6.60 6.97 6.46
CA GLN A 108 7.44 6.18 7.37
C GLN A 108 7.14 4.68 7.28
N LEU A 109 5.87 4.29 7.16
CA LEU A 109 5.48 2.89 6.94
C LEU A 109 6.03 2.35 5.61
N LEU A 110 5.93 3.12 4.53
CA LEU A 110 6.51 2.75 3.24
C LEU A 110 8.04 2.59 3.35
N GLU A 111 8.73 3.47 4.08
CA GLU A 111 10.17 3.34 4.33
C GLU A 111 10.52 2.07 5.11
N THR A 112 9.72 1.72 6.12
CA THR A 112 9.89 0.48 6.89
C THR A 112 9.73 -0.75 6.00
N ILE A 113 8.70 -0.79 5.17
CA ILE A 113 8.46 -1.88 4.21
C ILE A 113 9.62 -1.98 3.20
N ASN A 114 10.13 -0.83 2.73
CA ASN A 114 11.28 -0.82 1.83
C ASN A 114 12.56 -1.35 2.51
N ASN A 115 12.81 -0.98 3.76
CA ASN A 115 13.96 -1.46 4.52
C ASN A 115 13.89 -2.98 4.78
N ASN A 116 12.71 -3.57 4.78
CA ASN A 116 12.48 -5.01 4.86
C ASN A 116 12.62 -5.74 3.50
N GLY A 117 13.03 -5.04 2.43
CA GLY A 117 13.41 -5.65 1.16
C GLY A 117 12.42 -5.44 0.00
N THR A 118 11.23 -4.88 0.24
CA THR A 118 10.27 -4.58 -0.84
C THR A 118 10.69 -3.30 -1.58
N THR A 119 10.79 -3.37 -2.90
CA THR A 119 11.02 -2.16 -3.72
C THR A 119 9.76 -1.27 -3.72
N ILE A 120 9.93 0.04 -3.57
CA ILE A 120 8.81 0.98 -3.64
C ILE A 120 9.07 2.04 -4.71
N LEU A 121 8.09 2.23 -5.58
CA LEU A 121 8.02 3.34 -6.51
C LEU A 121 6.78 4.18 -6.17
N MET A 122 7.01 5.40 -5.68
CA MET A 122 5.96 6.32 -5.27
C MET A 122 5.93 7.52 -6.20
N ALA A 123 4.77 7.82 -6.78
CA ALA A 123 4.49 9.10 -7.41
C ALA A 123 3.88 10.06 -6.38
N SER A 124 4.40 11.28 -6.31
CA SER A 124 3.85 12.34 -5.45
C SER A 124 4.20 13.71 -5.99
N HIS A 125 3.26 14.64 -5.87
CA HIS A 125 3.51 16.07 -6.10
C HIS A 125 3.93 16.82 -4.83
N ASN A 126 3.88 16.18 -3.65
CA ASN A 126 4.29 16.79 -2.38
C ASN A 126 5.80 16.64 -2.15
N TYR A 127 6.58 17.50 -2.79
CA TYR A 127 8.04 17.49 -2.71
C TYR A 127 8.57 17.59 -1.27
N ASN A 128 7.91 18.39 -0.40
CA ASN A 128 8.35 18.58 0.98
C ASN A 128 8.27 17.30 1.81
N LEU A 129 7.35 16.40 1.47
CA LEU A 129 7.16 15.13 2.17
C LEU A 129 8.26 14.10 1.83
N ILE A 130 8.82 14.19 0.60
CA ILE A 130 9.81 13.22 0.09
C ILE A 130 11.25 13.73 0.17
N LYS A 131 11.46 15.06 0.20
CA LYS A 131 12.78 15.67 0.26
C LYS A 131 13.51 15.31 1.56
N GLY A 132 14.81 15.05 1.44
CA GLY A 132 15.68 14.83 2.62
C GLY A 132 15.60 13.43 3.23
N ARG A 133 14.87 12.49 2.61
CA ARG A 133 14.72 11.12 3.11
C ARG A 133 15.81 10.15 2.62
N GLY A 134 16.82 10.66 1.90
CA GLY A 134 17.91 9.82 1.40
C GLY A 134 17.49 8.80 0.33
N ARG A 135 16.36 9.05 -0.33
CA ARG A 135 15.85 8.18 -1.41
C ARG A 135 16.05 8.84 -2.76
N ARG A 136 16.21 8.01 -3.81
CA ARG A 136 16.33 8.50 -5.17
C ARG A 136 15.04 9.20 -5.61
N ILE A 137 15.15 10.43 -6.10
CA ILE A 137 14.04 11.20 -6.65
C ILE A 137 14.23 11.31 -8.17
N ILE A 138 13.16 11.04 -8.92
CA ILE A 138 13.12 11.20 -10.37
C ILE A 138 12.06 12.25 -10.66
N GLU A 139 12.45 13.36 -11.27
CA GLU A 139 11.52 14.40 -11.67
C GLU A 139 11.02 14.13 -13.09
N LEU A 140 9.70 14.17 -13.28
CA LEU A 140 9.07 14.13 -14.60
C LEU A 140 8.58 15.54 -14.95
N LYS A 141 9.15 16.15 -16.00
CA LYS A 141 8.77 17.48 -16.47
C LYS A 141 8.67 17.48 -17.99
N ASP A 142 7.56 18.00 -18.51
CA ASP A 142 7.28 18.10 -19.95
C ASP A 142 7.46 16.77 -20.71
N GLY A 143 7.10 15.64 -20.07
CA GLY A 143 7.25 14.30 -20.62
C GLY A 143 8.68 13.75 -20.60
N LEU A 144 9.64 14.46 -20.00
CA LEU A 144 11.04 14.07 -19.90
C LEU A 144 11.42 13.75 -18.46
N LEU A 145 12.22 12.69 -18.29
CA LEU A 145 12.82 12.34 -17.00
C LEU A 145 14.02 13.24 -16.75
N ARG A 146 14.03 13.91 -15.60
CA ARG A 146 15.19 14.62 -15.06
C ARG A 146 15.63 13.85 -13.81
N GLY A 147 16.77 13.18 -13.88
CA GLY A 147 17.36 12.49 -12.73
C GLY A 147 18.30 13.41 -11.96
N SER A 148 18.28 13.28 -10.65
CA SER A 148 19.35 13.73 -9.77
C SER A 148 20.29 12.58 -9.47
#